data_e3384588bae1cf1e4484576683b67df1
#
_entry.id   e3384588bae1cf1e4484576683b67df1
#
_cell.length_a   1.000
_cell.length_b   1.000
_cell.length_c   1.000
_cell.angle_alpha   90.00
_cell.angle_beta   90.00
_cell.angle_gamma   90.00
#
_symmetry.space_group_name_H-M   'P 1'
#
loop_
_entity.id
_entity.type
_entity.pdbx_description
1 polymer ?
#
loop_
_entity_poly.entity_id
_entity_poly.type
_entity_poly.pdbx_seq_one_letter_code
_entity_poly.pdbx_strand_id
1 'polypeptide(L)'
;MSKKISLGVAATIAIIAMAVTFSLTMVVSMKMFNTTVSSVKNKERQYNKLSEIDRFVRAGEYFTIDEDTLNDRLAAGYMNGINDKYAVYYTAKEYSEKQSVEKGTLTGIGVAVVNDTSSGYARIIRLYDNSPAAEAGMQVGGFITAINDESTRNITSTARLTSKLLGEEGTTTTITYLTPDRQEQQLNLVHSNYKTPSIYTSQMVADTCGYIRIDAFTSGTASEFKAAVDELLQQGANSLVFDLRDNTGENLNAALVAADYCVPSGEIAKQQDRDGNVTVLRMSDETEINVPIVCLVNGSTAGSAELFANALRKMAGATLVGTKTAGKGVALSDAQSFSDGSAAYITVGLLLDNEDQTWNEEGLRPDIDAALSVDEQNAYYDYTLDTDPQISKAVNAATALAGQN
;
A
#
# COMPACT_ATOMS: atom_id res chain seq x y z
N MET A 1 14.65 -43.14 51.41
CA MET A 1 13.96 -42.65 52.64
C MET A 1 13.05 -41.50 52.24
N SER A 2 11.71 -41.73 52.22
CA SER A 2 10.74 -40.66 51.99
C SER A 2 10.65 -39.81 53.26
N LYS A 3 11.03 -38.50 53.17
CA LYS A 3 10.85 -37.56 54.28
C LYS A 3 9.35 -37.31 54.43
N LYS A 4 8.71 -37.87 55.47
CA LYS A 4 7.34 -37.58 55.81
C LYS A 4 7.24 -36.13 56.33
N ILE A 5 6.51 -35.29 55.63
CA ILE A 5 6.20 -33.91 56.09
C ILE A 5 5.21 -34.04 57.26
N SER A 6 5.41 -33.33 58.39
CA SER A 6 4.47 -33.35 59.49
C SER A 6 3.14 -32.69 59.05
N LEU A 7 2.03 -33.17 59.62
CA LEU A 7 0.69 -32.66 59.28
C LEU A 7 0.56 -31.18 59.51
N GLY A 8 1.21 -30.64 60.54
CA GLY A 8 1.23 -29.19 60.81
C GLY A 8 1.93 -28.38 59.68
N VAL A 9 3.09 -28.85 59.19
CA VAL A 9 3.81 -28.19 58.10
C VAL A 9 2.99 -28.25 56.81
N ALA A 10 2.35 -29.40 56.52
CA ALA A 10 1.48 -29.52 55.34
C ALA A 10 0.28 -28.54 55.40
N ALA A 11 -0.35 -28.42 56.57
CA ALA A 11 -1.47 -27.48 56.79
C ALA A 11 -1.00 -26.00 56.62
N THR A 12 0.15 -25.66 57.16
CA THR A 12 0.70 -24.27 56.99
C THR A 12 1.01 -23.94 55.54
N ILE A 13 1.59 -24.87 54.78
CA ILE A 13 1.85 -24.68 53.33
C ILE A 13 0.54 -24.51 52.58
N ALA A 14 -0.50 -25.33 52.90
CA ALA A 14 -1.81 -25.22 52.26
C ALA A 14 -2.49 -23.87 52.53
N ILE A 15 -2.39 -23.35 53.76
CA ILE A 15 -2.95 -22.02 54.12
C ILE A 15 -2.21 -20.92 53.41
N ILE A 16 -0.87 -20.96 53.33
CA ILE A 16 -0.08 -19.97 52.60
C ILE A 16 -0.43 -20.00 51.10
N ALA A 17 -0.49 -21.20 50.50
CA ALA A 17 -0.87 -21.35 49.11
C ALA A 17 -2.27 -20.78 48.82
N MET A 18 -3.25 -21.07 49.67
CA MET A 18 -4.60 -20.51 49.56
C MET A 18 -4.60 -18.98 49.69
N ALA A 19 -3.85 -18.42 50.62
CA ALA A 19 -3.75 -16.95 50.78
C ALA A 19 -3.10 -16.28 49.60
N VAL A 20 -2.04 -16.87 49.05
CA VAL A 20 -1.36 -16.36 47.82
C VAL A 20 -2.29 -16.46 46.63
N THR A 21 -2.95 -17.61 46.43
CA THR A 21 -3.89 -17.79 45.32
C THR A 21 -5.05 -16.79 45.40
N PHE A 22 -5.64 -16.65 46.61
CA PHE A 22 -6.73 -15.69 46.84
C PHE A 22 -6.29 -14.24 46.53
N SER A 23 -5.12 -13.83 47.05
CA SER A 23 -4.59 -12.50 46.83
C SER A 23 -4.30 -12.25 45.34
N LEU A 24 -3.71 -13.21 44.65
CA LEU A 24 -3.44 -13.09 43.19
C LEU A 24 -4.75 -13.01 42.39
N THR A 25 -5.70 -13.87 42.68
CA THR A 25 -7.02 -13.87 42.02
C THR A 25 -7.76 -12.56 42.29
N MET A 26 -7.69 -12.03 43.52
CA MET A 26 -8.30 -10.75 43.86
C MET A 26 -7.69 -9.58 43.07
N VAL A 27 -6.35 -9.52 42.96
CA VAL A 27 -5.65 -8.49 42.20
C VAL A 27 -6.02 -8.56 40.71
N VAL A 28 -6.00 -9.75 40.12
CA VAL A 28 -6.38 -9.96 38.71
C VAL A 28 -7.85 -9.58 38.49
N SER A 29 -8.76 -10.04 39.36
CA SER A 29 -10.18 -9.70 39.24
C SER A 29 -10.45 -8.21 39.41
N MET A 30 -9.77 -7.51 40.33
CA MET A 30 -9.88 -6.07 40.48
C MET A 30 -9.34 -5.33 39.25
N LYS A 31 -8.23 -5.78 38.69
CA LYS A 31 -7.67 -5.19 37.44
C LYS A 31 -8.66 -5.35 36.29
N MET A 32 -9.20 -6.55 36.08
CA MET A 32 -10.21 -6.82 35.05
C MET A 32 -11.48 -5.99 35.25
N PHE A 33 -12.00 -5.94 36.48
CA PHE A 33 -13.19 -5.15 36.82
C PHE A 33 -12.96 -3.66 36.55
N ASN A 34 -11.85 -3.08 37.03
CA ASN A 34 -11.54 -1.67 36.80
C ASN A 34 -11.37 -1.35 35.31
N THR A 35 -10.75 -2.23 34.53
CA THR A 35 -10.62 -2.06 33.08
C THR A 35 -12.00 -2.08 32.40
N THR A 36 -12.87 -3.03 32.78
CA THR A 36 -14.23 -3.13 32.23
C THR A 36 -15.06 -1.90 32.58
N VAL A 37 -15.05 -1.48 33.85
CA VAL A 37 -15.82 -0.29 34.30
C VAL A 37 -15.31 0.99 33.62
N SER A 38 -14.01 1.15 33.47
CA SER A 38 -13.42 2.29 32.75
C SER A 38 -13.85 2.30 31.29
N SER A 39 -13.82 1.14 30.62
CA SER A 39 -14.29 0.98 29.23
C SER A 39 -15.78 1.36 29.08
N VAL A 40 -16.65 0.89 30.00
CA VAL A 40 -18.07 1.22 29.97
C VAL A 40 -18.30 2.73 30.15
N LYS A 41 -17.64 3.36 31.12
CA LYS A 41 -17.74 4.82 31.32
C LYS A 41 -17.27 5.63 30.13
N ASN A 42 -16.20 5.20 29.48
CA ASN A 42 -15.71 5.88 28.29
C ASN A 42 -16.70 5.77 27.12
N LYS A 43 -17.24 4.56 26.89
CA LYS A 43 -18.29 4.34 25.88
C LYS A 43 -19.54 5.16 26.18
N GLU A 44 -20.02 5.14 27.42
CA GLU A 44 -21.18 5.93 27.85
C GLU A 44 -20.96 7.42 27.58
N ARG A 45 -19.80 7.97 27.92
CA ARG A 45 -19.47 9.38 27.65
C ARG A 45 -19.48 9.70 26.16
N GLN A 46 -18.95 8.81 25.31
CA GLN A 46 -18.94 8.99 23.85
C GLN A 46 -20.37 8.97 23.29
N TYR A 47 -21.18 7.98 23.67
CA TYR A 47 -22.57 7.88 23.20
C TYR A 47 -23.45 9.04 23.70
N ASN A 48 -23.28 9.49 24.96
CA ASN A 48 -23.99 10.63 25.46
C ASN A 48 -23.65 11.89 24.70
N LYS A 49 -22.36 12.13 24.40
CA LYS A 49 -21.92 13.28 23.62
C LYS A 49 -22.51 13.28 22.22
N LEU A 50 -22.47 12.12 21.52
CA LEU A 50 -23.07 11.93 20.20
C LEU A 50 -24.57 12.18 20.25
N SER A 51 -25.28 11.65 21.24
CA SER A 51 -26.73 11.85 21.43
C SER A 51 -27.10 13.33 21.69
N GLU A 52 -26.25 14.06 22.42
CA GLU A 52 -26.44 15.49 22.61
C GLU A 52 -26.33 16.28 21.30
N ILE A 53 -25.31 15.97 20.50
CA ILE A 53 -25.08 16.57 19.17
C ILE A 53 -26.25 16.25 18.24
N ASP A 54 -26.62 14.96 18.13
CA ASP A 54 -27.71 14.50 17.29
C ASP A 54 -29.03 15.20 17.62
N ARG A 55 -29.37 15.31 18.92
CA ARG A 55 -30.58 16.02 19.39
C ARG A 55 -30.54 17.48 18.99
N PHE A 56 -29.40 18.15 19.14
CA PHE A 56 -29.26 19.56 18.79
C PHE A 56 -29.43 19.76 17.28
N VAL A 57 -28.76 18.93 16.44
CA VAL A 57 -28.84 19.03 15.01
C VAL A 57 -30.26 18.75 14.50
N ARG A 58 -30.89 17.65 14.94
CA ARG A 58 -32.25 17.29 14.50
C ARG A 58 -33.32 18.25 14.94
N ALA A 59 -33.06 19.03 16.01
CA ALA A 59 -34.02 20.04 16.46
C ALA A 59 -33.95 21.37 15.72
N GLY A 60 -32.80 21.69 15.08
CA GLY A 60 -32.60 23.03 14.53
C GLY A 60 -32.04 23.09 13.10
N GLU A 61 -31.62 21.96 12.52
CA GLU A 61 -31.06 21.95 11.17
C GLU A 61 -32.13 22.29 10.11
N TYR A 62 -31.79 23.20 9.24
CA TYR A 62 -32.71 23.68 8.17
C TYR A 62 -32.69 22.70 6.96
N PHE A 63 -31.56 22.09 6.67
CA PHE A 63 -31.43 21.18 5.52
C PHE A 63 -31.78 19.74 5.88
N THR A 64 -32.20 18.96 4.87
CA THR A 64 -32.42 17.52 5.06
C THR A 64 -31.11 16.82 5.39
N ILE A 65 -31.10 16.03 6.45
CA ILE A 65 -29.95 15.22 6.85
C ILE A 65 -29.92 13.97 5.96
N ASP A 66 -28.80 13.76 5.30
CA ASP A 66 -28.47 12.51 4.63
C ASP A 66 -27.88 11.56 5.67
N GLU A 67 -28.66 10.57 6.07
CA GLU A 67 -28.29 9.64 7.15
C GLU A 67 -27.11 8.73 6.76
N ASP A 68 -27.00 8.32 5.50
CA ASP A 68 -25.90 7.47 5.04
C ASP A 68 -24.58 8.26 5.06
N THR A 69 -24.57 9.46 4.50
CA THR A 69 -23.42 10.36 4.57
C THR A 69 -23.05 10.72 6.02
N LEU A 70 -24.03 10.92 6.89
CA LEU A 70 -23.77 11.21 8.31
C LEU A 70 -23.09 10.03 9.00
N ASN A 71 -23.59 8.81 8.80
CA ASN A 71 -23.04 7.59 9.37
C ASN A 71 -21.62 7.32 8.90
N ASP A 72 -21.35 7.45 7.60
CA ASP A 72 -20.02 7.31 7.02
C ASP A 72 -19.02 8.30 7.63
N ARG A 73 -19.41 9.56 7.76
CA ARG A 73 -18.56 10.60 8.37
C ARG A 73 -18.34 10.40 9.85
N LEU A 74 -19.31 9.86 10.58
CA LEU A 74 -19.15 9.49 11.99
C LEU A 74 -18.14 8.35 12.13
N ALA A 75 -18.23 7.30 11.30
CA ALA A 75 -17.29 6.18 11.28
C ALA A 75 -15.88 6.66 10.93
N ALA A 76 -15.73 7.44 9.86
CA ALA A 76 -14.46 8.04 9.46
C ALA A 76 -13.89 8.94 10.57
N GLY A 77 -14.72 9.75 11.22
CA GLY A 77 -14.33 10.61 12.34
C GLY A 77 -13.85 9.80 13.55
N TYR A 78 -14.47 8.66 13.83
CA TYR A 78 -14.01 7.75 14.89
C TYR A 78 -12.62 7.20 14.58
N MET A 79 -12.40 6.71 13.34
CA MET A 79 -11.11 6.19 12.91
C MET A 79 -10.01 7.26 12.95
N ASN A 80 -10.30 8.48 12.49
CA ASN A 80 -9.36 9.59 12.59
C ASN A 80 -9.04 9.97 14.05
N GLY A 81 -9.98 9.73 14.97
CA GLY A 81 -9.84 10.06 16.39
C GLY A 81 -8.97 9.10 17.21
N ILE A 82 -8.62 7.92 16.70
CA ILE A 82 -7.80 6.94 17.44
C ILE A 82 -6.29 7.23 17.40
N ASN A 83 -5.86 8.27 16.68
CA ASN A 83 -4.46 8.69 16.54
C ASN A 83 -3.54 7.63 15.90
N ASP A 84 -4.11 6.77 15.06
CA ASP A 84 -3.38 5.86 14.18
C ASP A 84 -3.41 6.45 12.76
N LYS A 85 -2.25 6.91 12.27
CA LYS A 85 -2.15 7.57 10.95
C LYS A 85 -2.43 6.65 9.76
N TYR A 86 -2.46 5.34 10.00
CA TYR A 86 -2.71 4.32 8.98
C TYR A 86 -4.08 3.66 9.11
N ALA A 87 -4.79 3.94 10.20
CA ALA A 87 -6.17 3.48 10.35
C ALA A 87 -7.08 4.22 9.35
N VAL A 88 -7.91 3.44 8.67
CA VAL A 88 -8.77 3.98 7.61
C VAL A 88 -10.14 3.33 7.65
N TYR A 89 -11.16 4.12 7.39
CA TYR A 89 -12.51 3.68 7.09
C TYR A 89 -12.79 3.91 5.61
N TYR A 90 -13.35 2.92 4.98
CA TYR A 90 -13.86 2.98 3.61
C TYR A 90 -15.38 2.85 3.62
N THR A 91 -16.08 3.75 2.96
CA THR A 91 -17.50 3.57 2.62
C THR A 91 -17.68 2.30 1.80
N ALA A 92 -18.89 1.78 1.70
CA ALA A 92 -19.18 0.58 0.89
C ALA A 92 -18.68 0.71 -0.55
N LYS A 93 -18.85 1.89 -1.14
CA LYS A 93 -18.36 2.19 -2.49
C LYS A 93 -16.84 2.17 -2.57
N GLU A 94 -16.15 2.91 -1.70
CA GLU A 94 -14.68 2.98 -1.67
C GLU A 94 -14.05 1.61 -1.39
N TYR A 95 -14.70 0.80 -0.53
CA TYR A 95 -14.22 -0.55 -0.26
C TYR A 95 -14.37 -1.48 -1.47
N SER A 96 -15.47 -1.40 -2.19
CA SER A 96 -15.67 -2.13 -3.45
C SER A 96 -14.64 -1.74 -4.51
N GLU A 97 -14.35 -0.44 -4.64
CA GLU A 97 -13.30 0.09 -5.53
C GLU A 97 -11.92 -0.44 -5.12
N LYS A 98 -11.59 -0.39 -3.82
CA LYS A 98 -10.34 -0.95 -3.29
C LYS A 98 -10.19 -2.45 -3.59
N GLN A 99 -11.26 -3.23 -3.41
CA GLN A 99 -11.24 -4.66 -3.73
C GLN A 99 -11.00 -4.91 -5.23
N SER A 100 -11.52 -4.04 -6.09
CA SER A 100 -11.29 -4.13 -7.54
C SER A 100 -9.83 -3.85 -7.89
N VAL A 101 -9.22 -2.82 -7.28
CA VAL A 101 -7.79 -2.52 -7.40
C VAL A 101 -6.95 -3.72 -6.93
N GLU A 102 -7.26 -4.32 -5.78
CA GLU A 102 -6.56 -5.50 -5.26
C GLU A 102 -6.66 -6.73 -6.18
N LYS A 103 -7.72 -6.84 -6.96
CA LYS A 103 -7.91 -7.88 -7.98
C LYS A 103 -7.22 -7.53 -9.31
N GLY A 104 -6.62 -6.35 -9.44
CA GLY A 104 -6.03 -5.88 -10.69
C GLY A 104 -7.06 -5.61 -11.79
N THR A 105 -8.24 -5.13 -11.42
CA THR A 105 -9.31 -4.76 -12.38
C THR A 105 -9.98 -3.46 -11.95
N LEU A 106 -10.29 -2.61 -12.91
CA LEU A 106 -11.06 -1.39 -12.68
C LEU A 106 -12.17 -1.27 -13.72
N THR A 107 -13.21 -0.49 -13.39
CA THR A 107 -14.26 -0.12 -14.33
C THR A 107 -14.21 1.37 -14.60
N GLY A 108 -14.04 1.76 -15.85
CA GLY A 108 -13.87 3.15 -16.23
C GLY A 108 -13.44 3.30 -17.69
N ILE A 109 -12.76 4.39 -18.02
CA ILE A 109 -12.24 4.62 -19.38
C ILE A 109 -10.84 4.03 -19.61
N GLY A 110 -10.12 3.65 -18.57
CA GLY A 110 -8.83 2.93 -18.68
C GLY A 110 -7.60 3.78 -18.93
N VAL A 111 -7.46 4.88 -18.19
CA VAL A 111 -6.25 5.71 -18.17
C VAL A 111 -5.80 5.98 -16.74
N ALA A 112 -4.49 6.11 -16.53
CA ALA A 112 -3.94 6.76 -15.35
C ALA A 112 -3.49 8.18 -15.71
N VAL A 113 -3.83 9.12 -14.83
CA VAL A 113 -3.55 10.54 -15.06
C VAL A 113 -2.85 11.16 -13.85
N VAL A 114 -2.11 12.24 -14.12
CA VAL A 114 -1.57 13.13 -13.10
C VAL A 114 -1.98 14.56 -13.42
N ASN A 115 -2.00 15.40 -12.39
CA ASN A 115 -2.15 16.83 -12.62
C ASN A 115 -0.81 17.40 -13.10
N ASP A 116 -0.76 17.82 -14.35
CA ASP A 116 0.44 18.45 -14.92
C ASP A 116 0.52 19.90 -14.44
N THR A 117 1.55 20.21 -13.67
CA THR A 117 1.73 21.55 -13.08
C THR A 117 2.02 22.63 -14.10
N SER A 118 2.54 22.28 -15.29
CA SER A 118 2.89 23.22 -16.34
C SER A 118 1.66 23.68 -17.14
N SER A 119 0.78 22.75 -17.52
CA SER A 119 -0.45 23.01 -18.26
C SER A 119 -1.68 23.23 -17.37
N GLY A 120 -1.65 22.66 -16.17
CA GLY A 120 -2.77 22.57 -15.24
C GLY A 120 -3.83 21.53 -15.65
N TYR A 121 -3.64 20.79 -16.73
CA TYR A 121 -4.56 19.74 -17.18
C TYR A 121 -4.18 18.36 -16.67
N ALA A 122 -5.11 17.40 -16.75
CA ALA A 122 -4.84 16.00 -16.45
C ALA A 122 -4.02 15.37 -17.59
N ARG A 123 -2.74 15.07 -17.33
CA ARG A 123 -1.86 14.41 -18.27
C ARG A 123 -2.01 12.89 -18.17
N ILE A 124 -2.16 12.22 -19.30
CA ILE A 124 -2.21 10.77 -19.40
C ILE A 124 -0.79 10.21 -19.25
N ILE A 125 -0.55 9.45 -18.18
CA ILE A 125 0.74 8.80 -17.90
C ILE A 125 0.71 7.30 -18.20
N ARG A 126 -0.50 6.70 -18.31
CA ARG A 126 -0.72 5.31 -18.73
C ARG A 126 -2.01 5.14 -19.47
N LEU A 127 -1.99 4.15 -20.34
CA LEU A 127 -3.16 3.68 -21.08
C LEU A 127 -3.23 2.16 -20.89
N TYR A 128 -4.34 1.67 -20.35
CA TYR A 128 -4.51 0.26 -20.10
C TYR A 128 -5.05 -0.46 -21.34
N ASP A 129 -4.50 -1.63 -21.64
CA ASP A 129 -4.89 -2.44 -22.79
C ASP A 129 -6.37 -2.85 -22.73
N ASN A 130 -7.01 -2.95 -23.90
CA ASN A 130 -8.42 -3.31 -24.05
C ASN A 130 -9.36 -2.42 -23.25
N SER A 131 -8.99 -1.18 -22.99
CA SER A 131 -9.82 -0.17 -22.33
C SER A 131 -10.52 0.73 -23.35
N PRO A 132 -11.65 1.38 -22.97
CA PRO A 132 -12.34 2.32 -23.87
C PRO A 132 -11.43 3.44 -24.42
N ALA A 133 -10.51 3.94 -23.62
CA ALA A 133 -9.55 4.97 -24.04
C ALA A 133 -8.54 4.43 -25.08
N ALA A 134 -8.07 3.18 -24.90
CA ALA A 134 -7.16 2.54 -25.84
C ALA A 134 -7.87 2.27 -27.18
N GLU A 135 -9.09 1.77 -27.15
CA GLU A 135 -9.90 1.53 -28.35
C GLU A 135 -10.25 2.83 -29.10
N ALA A 136 -10.40 3.94 -28.37
CA ALA A 136 -10.62 5.28 -28.96
C ALA A 136 -9.34 5.92 -29.48
N GLY A 137 -8.16 5.27 -29.35
CA GLY A 137 -6.88 5.78 -29.87
C GLY A 137 -6.28 6.90 -29.03
N MET A 138 -6.63 7.03 -27.74
CA MET A 138 -5.94 7.94 -26.83
C MET A 138 -4.48 7.51 -26.67
N GLN A 139 -3.61 8.43 -26.27
CA GLN A 139 -2.16 8.19 -26.20
C GLN A 139 -1.59 8.72 -24.89
N VAL A 140 -0.58 8.02 -24.38
CA VAL A 140 0.26 8.52 -23.28
C VAL A 140 0.94 9.82 -23.69
N GLY A 141 1.05 10.76 -22.74
CA GLY A 141 1.56 12.11 -23.00
C GLY A 141 0.52 13.11 -23.51
N GLY A 142 -0.67 12.64 -23.90
CA GLY A 142 -1.83 13.50 -24.18
C GLY A 142 -2.46 14.05 -22.90
N PHE A 143 -3.41 14.97 -23.06
CA PHE A 143 -4.06 15.64 -21.93
C PHE A 143 -5.58 15.50 -22.00
N ILE A 144 -6.19 15.23 -20.87
CA ILE A 144 -7.64 15.38 -20.70
C ILE A 144 -7.87 16.81 -20.20
N THR A 145 -8.50 17.63 -21.02
CA THR A 145 -8.74 19.05 -20.70
C THR A 145 -10.09 19.27 -20.04
N ALA A 146 -11.09 18.41 -20.33
CA ALA A 146 -12.37 18.41 -19.65
C ALA A 146 -12.96 17.00 -19.52
N ILE A 147 -13.75 16.78 -18.46
CA ILE A 147 -14.54 15.58 -18.18
C ILE A 147 -15.99 16.03 -17.95
N ASN A 148 -16.93 15.59 -18.79
CA ASN A 148 -18.33 16.00 -18.76
C ASN A 148 -18.50 17.54 -18.65
N ASP A 149 -17.81 18.27 -19.52
CA ASP A 149 -17.76 19.75 -19.59
C ASP A 149 -17.09 20.46 -18.38
N GLU A 150 -16.66 19.73 -17.35
CA GLU A 150 -15.86 20.28 -16.25
C GLU A 150 -14.37 20.29 -16.63
N SER A 151 -13.75 21.47 -16.65
CA SER A 151 -12.31 21.58 -16.93
C SER A 151 -11.47 20.91 -15.84
N THR A 152 -10.51 20.07 -16.26
CA THR A 152 -9.60 19.38 -15.34
C THR A 152 -8.66 20.33 -14.59
N ARG A 153 -8.46 21.55 -15.06
CA ARG A 153 -7.74 22.61 -14.33
C ARG A 153 -8.36 22.98 -12.99
N ASN A 154 -9.67 22.76 -12.85
CA ASN A 154 -10.39 23.01 -11.60
C ASN A 154 -10.25 21.86 -10.60
N ILE A 155 -9.61 20.76 -11.01
CA ILE A 155 -9.47 19.55 -10.19
C ILE A 155 -8.00 19.38 -9.83
N THR A 156 -7.62 19.87 -8.64
CA THR A 156 -6.21 19.87 -8.19
C THR A 156 -5.75 18.56 -7.58
N SER A 157 -6.66 17.62 -7.29
CA SER A 157 -6.36 16.31 -6.71
C SER A 157 -6.35 15.22 -7.78
N THR A 158 -5.25 14.51 -7.93
CA THR A 158 -5.13 13.33 -8.80
C THR A 158 -6.16 12.26 -8.44
N ALA A 159 -6.40 12.02 -7.15
CA ALA A 159 -7.43 11.06 -6.72
C ALA A 159 -8.83 11.44 -7.21
N ARG A 160 -9.19 12.74 -7.17
CA ARG A 160 -10.44 13.23 -7.69
C ARG A 160 -10.51 13.16 -9.23
N LEU A 161 -9.41 13.39 -9.92
CA LEU A 161 -9.33 13.16 -11.37
C LEU A 161 -9.60 11.69 -11.69
N THR A 162 -8.89 10.79 -11.01
CA THR A 162 -9.06 9.34 -11.20
C THR A 162 -10.49 8.91 -10.93
N SER A 163 -11.11 9.36 -9.83
CA SER A 163 -12.50 8.96 -9.50
C SER A 163 -13.53 9.42 -10.54
N LYS A 164 -13.27 10.51 -11.28
CA LYS A 164 -14.13 10.98 -12.38
C LYS A 164 -13.95 10.20 -13.70
N LEU A 165 -12.86 9.45 -13.83
CA LEU A 165 -12.54 8.60 -14.98
C LEU A 165 -12.97 7.14 -14.74
N LEU A 166 -13.35 6.80 -13.52
CA LEU A 166 -14.02 5.56 -13.13
C LEU A 166 -15.54 5.77 -13.19
N GLY A 167 -16.28 4.69 -13.36
CA GLY A 167 -17.75 4.73 -13.40
C GLY A 167 -18.36 3.34 -13.47
N GLU A 168 -19.68 3.26 -13.42
CA GLU A 168 -20.41 2.00 -13.56
C GLU A 168 -20.33 1.50 -15.01
N GLU A 169 -20.21 0.18 -15.19
CA GLU A 169 -20.16 -0.46 -16.50
C GLU A 169 -21.37 -0.06 -17.35
N GLY A 170 -21.11 0.31 -18.61
CA GLY A 170 -22.13 0.74 -19.56
C GLY A 170 -22.54 2.22 -19.45
N THR A 171 -22.09 2.95 -18.43
CA THR A 171 -22.30 4.41 -18.39
C THR A 171 -21.31 5.14 -19.29
N THR A 172 -21.62 6.36 -19.69
CA THR A 172 -20.81 7.13 -20.65
C THR A 172 -20.22 8.37 -20.00
N THR A 173 -18.95 8.64 -20.28
CA THR A 173 -18.28 9.89 -19.93
C THR A 173 -17.79 10.59 -21.19
N THR A 174 -18.08 11.88 -21.32
CA THR A 174 -17.55 12.73 -22.40
C THR A 174 -16.19 13.28 -21.98
N ILE A 175 -15.18 13.03 -22.81
CA ILE A 175 -13.81 13.49 -22.59
C ILE A 175 -13.42 14.49 -23.68
N THR A 176 -12.96 15.67 -23.29
CA THR A 176 -12.21 16.55 -24.20
C THR A 176 -10.74 16.21 -24.05
N TYR A 177 -10.16 15.66 -25.12
CA TYR A 177 -8.82 15.13 -25.19
C TYR A 177 -7.94 15.95 -26.12
N LEU A 178 -6.76 16.30 -25.66
CA LEU A 178 -5.71 16.94 -26.45
C LEU A 178 -4.60 15.90 -26.69
N THR A 179 -4.39 15.56 -27.96
CA THR A 179 -3.32 14.60 -28.33
C THR A 179 -1.93 15.15 -27.98
N PRO A 180 -0.88 14.30 -27.95
CA PRO A 180 0.50 14.81 -27.80
C PRO A 180 0.87 15.89 -28.84
N ASP A 181 0.33 15.78 -30.06
CA ASP A 181 0.51 16.77 -31.14
C ASP A 181 -0.45 17.97 -31.04
N ARG A 182 -1.11 18.16 -29.88
CA ARG A 182 -2.00 19.30 -29.59
C ARG A 182 -3.25 19.39 -30.47
N GLN A 183 -3.76 18.27 -30.99
CA GLN A 183 -5.05 18.20 -31.67
C GLN A 183 -6.15 17.91 -30.64
N GLU A 184 -7.18 18.77 -30.61
CA GLU A 184 -8.32 18.59 -29.73
C GLU A 184 -9.34 17.64 -30.34
N GLN A 185 -9.85 16.72 -29.54
CA GLN A 185 -10.87 15.75 -29.88
C GLN A 185 -11.89 15.66 -28.74
N GLN A 186 -13.15 15.43 -29.08
CA GLN A 186 -14.19 15.11 -28.12
C GLN A 186 -14.59 13.65 -28.30
N LEU A 187 -14.45 12.87 -27.22
CA LEU A 187 -14.70 11.42 -27.21
C LEU A 187 -15.81 11.10 -26.20
N ASN A 188 -16.76 10.27 -26.62
CA ASN A 188 -17.77 9.71 -25.74
C ASN A 188 -17.36 8.26 -25.44
N LEU A 189 -16.85 8.01 -24.24
CA LEU A 189 -16.31 6.74 -23.83
C LEU A 189 -17.30 6.00 -22.91
N VAL A 190 -17.63 4.77 -23.27
CA VAL A 190 -18.47 3.90 -22.45
C VAL A 190 -17.59 3.15 -21.46
N HIS A 191 -17.88 3.27 -20.17
CA HIS A 191 -17.11 2.59 -19.12
C HIS A 191 -17.21 1.07 -19.28
N SER A 192 -16.08 0.41 -19.23
CA SER A 192 -15.98 -1.05 -19.22
C SER A 192 -14.92 -1.53 -18.20
N ASN A 193 -14.95 -2.84 -17.94
CA ASN A 193 -13.93 -3.47 -17.11
C ASN A 193 -12.63 -3.63 -17.91
N TYR A 194 -11.51 -3.25 -17.30
CA TYR A 194 -10.17 -3.44 -17.87
C TYR A 194 -9.20 -3.93 -16.79
N LYS A 195 -8.10 -4.57 -17.23
CA LYS A 195 -7.05 -5.04 -16.32
C LYS A 195 -6.06 -3.93 -16.00
N THR A 196 -5.63 -3.90 -14.76
CA THR A 196 -4.55 -3.05 -14.26
C THR A 196 -3.41 -3.94 -13.77
N PRO A 197 -2.48 -4.37 -14.66
CA PRO A 197 -1.40 -5.24 -14.27
C PRO A 197 -0.49 -4.58 -13.23
N SER A 198 0.05 -5.37 -12.32
CA SER A 198 1.03 -4.92 -11.33
C SER A 198 2.37 -4.60 -11.97
N ILE A 199 2.71 -5.34 -13.03
CA ILE A 199 3.92 -5.16 -13.82
C ILE A 199 3.55 -4.43 -15.10
N TYR A 200 3.82 -3.12 -15.12
CA TYR A 200 3.48 -2.28 -16.27
C TYR A 200 4.54 -2.35 -17.36
N THR A 201 5.81 -2.45 -16.98
CA THR A 201 6.93 -2.52 -17.91
C THR A 201 7.88 -3.62 -17.48
N SER A 202 8.21 -4.52 -18.41
CA SER A 202 9.25 -5.54 -18.27
C SER A 202 9.98 -5.66 -19.58
N GLN A 203 11.27 -5.29 -19.59
CA GLN A 203 12.08 -5.39 -20.82
C GLN A 203 13.58 -5.36 -20.51
N MET A 204 14.37 -5.83 -21.47
CA MET A 204 15.82 -5.65 -21.44
C MET A 204 16.19 -4.20 -21.66
N VAL A 205 17.14 -3.71 -20.87
CA VAL A 205 17.78 -2.40 -21.01
C VAL A 205 19.30 -2.59 -21.00
N ALA A 206 20.05 -1.74 -21.70
CA ALA A 206 21.52 -1.83 -21.78
C ALA A 206 22.05 -3.27 -22.05
N ASP A 207 21.53 -3.94 -23.05
CA ASP A 207 21.88 -5.27 -23.60
C ASP A 207 21.76 -6.45 -22.60
N THR A 208 22.12 -6.28 -21.34
CA THR A 208 22.23 -7.37 -20.34
C THR A 208 21.52 -7.12 -19.03
N CYS A 209 20.86 -5.98 -18.87
CA CYS A 209 20.14 -5.63 -17.66
C CYS A 209 18.63 -5.75 -17.91
N GLY A 210 17.93 -6.55 -17.10
CA GLY A 210 16.47 -6.60 -17.11
C GLY A 210 15.90 -5.50 -16.23
N TYR A 211 14.86 -4.82 -16.72
CA TYR A 211 14.13 -3.80 -15.98
C TYR A 211 12.67 -4.22 -15.81
N ILE A 212 12.17 -4.13 -14.57
CA ILE A 212 10.78 -4.41 -14.21
C ILE A 212 10.26 -3.25 -13.37
N ARG A 213 9.17 -2.61 -13.83
CA ARG A 213 8.43 -1.65 -13.03
C ARG A 213 7.25 -2.32 -12.33
N ILE A 214 7.26 -2.25 -11.00
CA ILE A 214 6.19 -2.79 -10.12
C ILE A 214 5.39 -1.61 -9.59
N ASP A 215 4.20 -1.38 -10.13
CA ASP A 215 3.40 -0.21 -9.78
C ASP A 215 2.61 -0.37 -8.49
N ALA A 216 2.19 -1.61 -8.20
CA ALA A 216 1.48 -1.97 -6.99
C ALA A 216 1.70 -3.44 -6.67
N PHE A 217 1.46 -3.84 -5.42
CA PHE A 217 1.33 -5.23 -5.05
C PHE A 217 -0.16 -5.59 -4.98
N THR A 218 -0.64 -6.39 -5.93
CA THR A 218 -2.01 -6.90 -6.04
C THR A 218 -2.00 -8.42 -5.89
N SER A 219 -3.16 -9.05 -5.87
CA SER A 219 -3.26 -10.52 -5.80
C SER A 219 -2.58 -11.24 -6.98
N GLY A 220 -2.44 -10.57 -8.13
CA GLY A 220 -1.78 -11.09 -9.34
C GLY A 220 -0.26 -10.91 -9.37
N THR A 221 0.29 -10.01 -8.55
CA THR A 221 1.69 -9.56 -8.65
C THR A 221 2.70 -10.70 -8.61
N ALA A 222 2.52 -11.66 -7.70
CA ALA A 222 3.51 -12.74 -7.55
C ALA A 222 3.69 -13.57 -8.84
N SER A 223 2.60 -13.87 -9.55
CA SER A 223 2.65 -14.61 -10.81
C SER A 223 3.16 -13.75 -11.97
N GLU A 224 2.73 -12.50 -12.06
CA GLU A 224 3.20 -11.55 -13.07
C GLU A 224 4.69 -11.26 -12.90
N PHE A 225 5.14 -11.03 -11.67
CA PHE A 225 6.54 -10.77 -11.33
C PHE A 225 7.43 -11.96 -11.68
N LYS A 226 7.04 -13.18 -11.25
CA LYS A 226 7.79 -14.38 -11.57
C LYS A 226 7.92 -14.56 -13.08
N ALA A 227 6.83 -14.43 -13.85
CA ALA A 227 6.85 -14.56 -15.29
C ALA A 227 7.78 -13.52 -15.95
N ALA A 228 7.72 -12.26 -15.51
CA ALA A 228 8.57 -11.19 -16.03
C ALA A 228 10.06 -11.44 -15.74
N VAL A 229 10.40 -11.86 -14.53
CA VAL A 229 11.79 -12.22 -14.17
C VAL A 229 12.30 -13.41 -14.99
N ASP A 230 11.51 -14.48 -15.06
CA ASP A 230 11.88 -15.68 -15.84
C ASP A 230 12.14 -15.34 -17.31
N GLU A 231 11.30 -14.51 -17.91
CA GLU A 231 11.45 -14.07 -19.30
C GLU A 231 12.74 -13.26 -19.50
N LEU A 232 13.04 -12.30 -18.63
CA LEU A 232 14.26 -11.49 -18.74
C LEU A 232 15.54 -12.35 -18.55
N LEU A 233 15.54 -13.28 -17.60
CA LEU A 233 16.65 -14.20 -17.40
C LEU A 233 16.84 -15.12 -18.61
N GLN A 234 15.76 -15.61 -19.25
CA GLN A 234 15.81 -16.37 -20.50
C GLN A 234 16.34 -15.54 -21.68
N GLN A 235 16.08 -14.23 -21.69
CA GLN A 235 16.65 -13.30 -22.69
C GLN A 235 18.11 -12.96 -22.43
N GLY A 236 18.70 -13.45 -21.33
CA GLY A 236 20.12 -13.28 -21.00
C GLY A 236 20.42 -12.13 -20.06
N ALA A 237 19.45 -11.66 -19.29
CA ALA A 237 19.70 -10.68 -18.24
C ALA A 237 20.69 -11.25 -17.22
N ASN A 238 21.78 -10.52 -16.96
CA ASN A 238 22.79 -10.84 -15.95
C ASN A 238 22.74 -9.91 -14.74
N SER A 239 21.77 -8.99 -14.72
CA SER A 239 21.40 -8.13 -13.61
C SER A 239 19.95 -7.65 -13.76
N LEU A 240 19.31 -7.27 -12.65
CA LEU A 240 17.92 -6.85 -12.63
C LEU A 240 17.75 -5.53 -11.91
N VAL A 241 16.89 -4.66 -12.46
CA VAL A 241 16.42 -3.44 -11.81
C VAL A 241 14.92 -3.57 -11.55
N PHE A 242 14.51 -3.47 -10.28
CA PHE A 242 13.11 -3.40 -9.87
C PHE A 242 12.76 -1.96 -9.52
N ASP A 243 11.94 -1.32 -10.33
CA ASP A 243 11.49 0.05 -10.08
C ASP A 243 10.22 0.04 -9.22
N LEU A 244 10.38 0.50 -7.99
CA LEU A 244 9.33 0.61 -6.96
C LEU A 244 8.94 2.06 -6.70
N ARG A 245 9.36 2.99 -7.53
CA ARG A 245 8.98 4.40 -7.37
C ARG A 245 7.47 4.54 -7.47
N ASP A 246 6.91 5.35 -6.57
CA ASP A 246 5.47 5.63 -6.45
C ASP A 246 4.60 4.41 -6.10
N ASN A 247 5.20 3.27 -5.77
CA ASN A 247 4.50 2.10 -5.28
C ASN A 247 4.19 2.26 -3.79
N THR A 248 2.93 2.51 -3.46
CA THR A 248 2.47 2.73 -2.08
C THR A 248 2.27 1.43 -1.29
N GLY A 249 2.44 0.27 -1.95
CA GLY A 249 2.30 -1.06 -1.37
C GLY A 249 0.86 -1.34 -0.91
N GLU A 250 0.20 -2.32 -1.47
CA GLU A 250 -1.18 -2.64 -1.09
C GLU A 250 -1.26 -4.01 -0.42
N ASN A 251 -0.81 -5.06 -1.09
CA ASN A 251 -0.95 -6.43 -0.64
C ASN A 251 0.35 -6.96 -0.05
N LEU A 252 0.39 -7.11 1.27
CA LEU A 252 1.55 -7.59 2.01
C LEU A 252 1.96 -9.02 1.59
N ASN A 253 0.98 -9.91 1.44
CA ASN A 253 1.26 -11.29 1.07
C ASN A 253 1.84 -11.40 -0.35
N ALA A 254 1.35 -10.60 -1.29
CA ALA A 254 1.88 -10.57 -2.65
C ALA A 254 3.36 -10.12 -2.69
N ALA A 255 3.72 -9.11 -1.88
CA ALA A 255 5.10 -8.67 -1.76
C ALA A 255 6.01 -9.74 -1.11
N LEU A 256 5.51 -10.42 -0.08
CA LEU A 256 6.22 -11.53 0.55
C LEU A 256 6.46 -12.70 -0.41
N VAL A 257 5.46 -13.06 -1.25
CA VAL A 257 5.62 -14.13 -2.25
C VAL A 257 6.59 -13.71 -3.37
N ALA A 258 6.55 -12.45 -3.80
CA ALA A 258 7.50 -11.95 -4.79
C ALA A 258 8.94 -11.89 -4.23
N ALA A 259 9.10 -11.51 -2.95
CA ALA A 259 10.40 -11.50 -2.28
C ALA A 259 10.96 -12.92 -2.11
N ASP A 260 10.12 -13.88 -1.72
CA ASP A 260 10.47 -15.30 -1.57
C ASP A 260 11.13 -15.87 -2.83
N TYR A 261 10.64 -15.48 -4.00
CA TYR A 261 11.21 -15.90 -5.28
C TYR A 261 12.63 -15.35 -5.55
N CYS A 262 13.03 -14.28 -4.84
CA CYS A 262 14.29 -13.58 -5.09
C CYS A 262 15.39 -13.88 -4.08
N VAL A 263 15.04 -14.37 -2.88
CA VAL A 263 15.96 -14.41 -1.75
C VAL A 263 16.30 -15.85 -1.34
N PRO A 264 17.50 -16.10 -0.78
CA PRO A 264 17.86 -17.42 -0.25
C PRO A 264 16.95 -17.82 0.92
N SER A 265 17.05 -19.11 1.32
CA SER A 265 16.25 -19.63 2.42
C SER A 265 16.47 -18.85 3.74
N GLY A 266 15.38 -18.58 4.45
CA GLY A 266 15.40 -17.86 5.71
C GLY A 266 14.11 -17.11 6.01
N GLU A 267 14.10 -16.38 7.12
CA GLU A 267 12.98 -15.51 7.51
C GLU A 267 12.99 -14.24 6.68
N ILE A 268 11.93 -14.02 5.89
CA ILE A 268 11.83 -12.83 5.04
C ILE A 268 11.42 -11.61 5.85
N ALA A 269 10.38 -11.75 6.65
CA ALA A 269 9.84 -10.69 7.49
C ALA A 269 9.07 -11.25 8.67
N LYS A 270 8.97 -10.42 9.71
CA LYS A 270 8.24 -10.71 10.94
C LYS A 270 7.29 -9.58 11.27
N GLN A 271 6.35 -9.86 12.14
CA GLN A 271 5.44 -8.88 12.73
C GLN A 271 5.56 -8.90 14.24
N GLN A 272 5.72 -7.74 14.85
CA GLN A 272 5.62 -7.58 16.29
C GLN A 272 4.28 -6.95 16.64
N ASP A 273 3.50 -7.63 17.48
CA ASP A 273 2.24 -7.11 18.00
C ASP A 273 2.44 -6.06 19.13
N ARG A 274 1.34 -5.46 19.58
CA ARG A 274 1.35 -4.45 20.64
C ARG A 274 1.84 -4.97 22.00
N ASP A 275 1.81 -6.29 22.22
CA ASP A 275 2.24 -6.94 23.47
C ASP A 275 3.71 -7.36 23.40
N GLY A 276 4.39 -7.11 22.23
CA GLY A 276 5.77 -7.42 21.98
C GLY A 276 6.03 -8.84 21.46
N ASN A 277 4.99 -9.62 21.14
CA ASN A 277 5.17 -10.94 20.56
C ASN A 277 5.55 -10.82 19.09
N VAL A 278 6.55 -11.56 18.68
CA VAL A 278 7.06 -11.59 17.30
C VAL A 278 6.58 -12.86 16.61
N THR A 279 6.03 -12.70 15.40
CA THR A 279 5.56 -13.80 14.55
C THR A 279 6.22 -13.69 13.19
N VAL A 280 6.76 -14.80 12.67
CA VAL A 280 7.29 -14.87 11.31
C VAL A 280 6.13 -14.81 10.31
N LEU A 281 6.18 -13.87 9.39
CA LEU A 281 5.16 -13.70 8.35
C LEU A 281 5.39 -14.65 7.17
N ARG A 282 6.65 -14.88 6.80
CA ARG A 282 7.02 -15.79 5.72
C ARG A 282 8.46 -16.28 5.87
N MET A 283 8.63 -17.56 5.57
CA MET A 283 9.92 -18.22 5.36
C MET A 283 10.16 -18.35 3.85
N SER A 284 11.38 -18.09 3.40
CA SER A 284 11.81 -18.43 2.04
C SER A 284 12.36 -19.85 1.99
N ASP A 285 12.22 -20.48 0.84
CA ASP A 285 12.82 -21.77 0.51
C ASP A 285 14.28 -21.63 -0.04
N GLU A 286 14.77 -22.60 -0.79
CA GLU A 286 16.12 -22.56 -1.37
C GLU A 286 16.17 -21.94 -2.79
N THR A 287 15.03 -21.48 -3.31
CA THR A 287 14.95 -20.85 -4.63
C THR A 287 15.34 -19.39 -4.55
N GLU A 288 16.35 -18.99 -5.29
CA GLU A 288 16.82 -17.61 -5.31
C GLU A 288 17.22 -17.15 -6.72
N ILE A 289 17.26 -15.84 -6.93
CA ILE A 289 17.76 -15.22 -8.16
C ILE A 289 19.27 -14.99 -8.00
N ASN A 290 20.08 -15.64 -8.85
CA ASN A 290 21.54 -15.60 -8.76
C ASN A 290 22.18 -14.50 -9.65
N VAL A 291 21.50 -13.37 -9.86
CA VAL A 291 22.05 -12.19 -10.51
C VAL A 291 21.91 -10.97 -9.62
N PRO A 292 22.81 -9.98 -9.72
CA PRO A 292 22.71 -8.75 -8.96
C PRO A 292 21.36 -8.04 -9.15
N ILE A 293 20.79 -7.54 -8.05
CA ILE A 293 19.51 -6.85 -8.00
C ILE A 293 19.73 -5.41 -7.54
N VAL A 294 19.09 -4.48 -8.22
CA VAL A 294 18.97 -3.08 -7.80
C VAL A 294 17.50 -2.75 -7.63
N CYS A 295 17.13 -2.14 -6.51
CA CYS A 295 15.78 -1.59 -6.29
C CYS A 295 15.81 -0.07 -6.42
N LEU A 296 15.04 0.49 -7.35
CA LEU A 296 14.86 1.92 -7.51
C LEU A 296 13.65 2.37 -6.66
N VAL A 297 13.90 3.30 -5.72
CA VAL A 297 12.92 3.71 -4.72
C VAL A 297 12.82 5.23 -4.61
N ASN A 298 11.68 5.73 -4.10
CA ASN A 298 11.49 7.15 -3.84
C ASN A 298 10.65 7.40 -2.57
N GLY A 299 10.39 8.67 -2.24
CA GLY A 299 9.62 9.08 -1.07
C GLY A 299 8.17 8.59 -1.04
N SER A 300 7.63 8.14 -2.16
CA SER A 300 6.30 7.53 -2.26
C SER A 300 6.32 6.00 -2.19
N THR A 301 7.50 5.36 -2.23
CA THR A 301 7.63 3.92 -2.00
C THR A 301 7.27 3.63 -0.55
N ALA A 302 6.23 2.81 -0.31
CA ALA A 302 5.68 2.61 1.03
C ALA A 302 5.20 1.17 1.29
N GLY A 303 5.05 0.81 2.57
CA GLY A 303 4.38 -0.42 3.00
C GLY A 303 4.99 -1.69 2.44
N SER A 304 4.21 -2.47 1.69
CA SER A 304 4.64 -3.73 1.09
C SER A 304 5.80 -3.56 0.10
N ALA A 305 5.90 -2.41 -0.56
CA ALA A 305 7.01 -2.10 -1.46
C ALA A 305 8.32 -1.86 -0.68
N GLU A 306 8.24 -1.23 0.50
CA GLU A 306 9.39 -1.11 1.39
C GLU A 306 9.81 -2.48 1.95
N LEU A 307 8.85 -3.30 2.35
CA LEU A 307 9.14 -4.67 2.81
C LEU A 307 9.88 -5.46 1.73
N PHE A 308 9.36 -5.45 0.49
CA PHE A 308 9.99 -6.13 -0.65
C PHE A 308 11.42 -5.64 -0.86
N ALA A 309 11.63 -4.32 -0.98
CA ALA A 309 12.96 -3.74 -1.19
C ALA A 309 13.92 -4.07 -0.04
N ASN A 310 13.45 -4.02 1.22
CA ASN A 310 14.27 -4.32 2.40
C ASN A 310 14.63 -5.81 2.48
N ALA A 311 13.70 -6.70 2.17
CA ALA A 311 13.95 -8.14 2.14
C ALA A 311 15.03 -8.49 1.11
N LEU A 312 14.94 -7.94 -0.13
CA LEU A 312 15.96 -8.13 -1.14
C LEU A 312 17.31 -7.56 -0.73
N ARG A 313 17.34 -6.37 -0.11
CA ARG A 313 18.56 -5.75 0.40
C ARG A 313 19.23 -6.60 1.47
N LYS A 314 18.46 -7.10 2.44
CA LYS A 314 18.97 -7.82 3.61
C LYS A 314 19.36 -9.26 3.29
N MET A 315 18.64 -9.94 2.40
CA MET A 315 18.82 -11.36 2.15
C MET A 315 19.54 -11.67 0.84
N ALA A 316 19.26 -10.90 -0.23
CA ALA A 316 19.88 -11.10 -1.57
C ALA A 316 20.97 -10.05 -1.87
N GLY A 317 21.33 -9.16 -0.94
CA GLY A 317 22.36 -8.14 -1.16
C GLY A 317 21.98 -7.08 -2.20
N ALA A 318 20.69 -6.86 -2.45
CA ALA A 318 20.25 -5.85 -3.40
C ALA A 318 20.67 -4.44 -3.00
N THR A 319 21.03 -3.62 -3.98
CA THR A 319 21.40 -2.21 -3.80
C THR A 319 20.17 -1.33 -3.98
N LEU A 320 19.89 -0.43 -3.02
CA LEU A 320 18.83 0.56 -3.16
C LEU A 320 19.37 1.83 -3.83
N VAL A 321 18.71 2.27 -4.90
CA VAL A 321 19.03 3.51 -5.64
C VAL A 321 17.81 4.44 -5.56
N GLY A 322 18.02 5.74 -5.39
CA GLY A 322 16.91 6.69 -5.40
C GLY A 322 16.93 7.66 -4.23
N THR A 323 15.78 7.85 -3.59
CA THR A 323 15.63 8.69 -2.41
C THR A 323 15.01 7.91 -1.25
N LYS A 324 15.10 8.46 -0.04
CA LYS A 324 14.54 7.85 1.17
C LYS A 324 13.05 7.53 1.00
N THR A 325 12.63 6.33 1.40
CA THR A 325 11.24 5.86 1.31
C THR A 325 10.33 6.44 2.39
N ALA A 326 9.03 6.15 2.32
CA ALA A 326 7.98 6.76 3.14
C ALA A 326 8.06 6.39 4.64
N GLY A 327 8.54 5.20 4.99
CA GLY A 327 8.58 4.74 6.37
C GLY A 327 7.27 4.18 6.90
N LYS A 328 6.51 3.47 6.07
CA LYS A 328 5.30 2.73 6.48
C LYS A 328 5.65 1.29 6.85
N GLY A 329 6.36 1.12 7.96
CA GLY A 329 6.78 -0.18 8.48
C GLY A 329 5.74 -0.81 9.43
N VAL A 330 4.47 -0.82 9.05
CA VAL A 330 3.38 -1.36 9.88
C VAL A 330 2.59 -2.44 9.14
N ALA A 331 2.08 -3.41 9.89
CA ALA A 331 1.10 -4.37 9.44
C ALA A 331 -0.29 -3.84 9.76
N LEU A 332 -1.16 -3.82 8.75
CA LEU A 332 -2.59 -3.54 8.93
C LEU A 332 -3.35 -4.83 9.22
N SER A 333 -4.49 -4.72 9.91
CA SER A 333 -5.44 -5.81 10.10
C SER A 333 -5.97 -6.29 8.75
N ASP A 334 -6.55 -7.49 8.75
CA ASP A 334 -7.52 -7.83 7.71
C ASP A 334 -8.66 -6.82 7.71
N ALA A 335 -9.36 -6.72 6.58
CA ALA A 335 -10.52 -5.85 6.46
C ALA A 335 -11.61 -6.25 7.45
N GLN A 336 -11.96 -5.38 8.38
CA GLN A 336 -13.15 -5.54 9.19
C GLN A 336 -14.34 -4.98 8.39
N SER A 337 -15.10 -5.85 7.73
CA SER A 337 -16.32 -5.46 7.03
C SER A 337 -17.48 -5.23 7.99
N PHE A 338 -18.34 -4.26 7.67
CA PHE A 338 -19.55 -3.93 8.40
C PHE A 338 -20.81 -4.32 7.60
N SER A 339 -21.97 -4.27 8.27
CA SER A 339 -23.24 -4.75 7.71
C SER A 339 -23.76 -3.95 6.52
N ASP A 340 -23.31 -2.72 6.36
CA ASP A 340 -23.64 -1.81 5.25
C ASP A 340 -22.69 -1.95 4.04
N GLY A 341 -21.71 -2.87 4.12
CA GLY A 341 -20.71 -3.08 3.09
C GLY A 341 -19.46 -2.19 3.22
N SER A 342 -19.43 -1.28 4.18
CA SER A 342 -18.24 -0.51 4.51
C SER A 342 -17.19 -1.36 5.21
N ALA A 343 -15.95 -0.89 5.31
CA ALA A 343 -14.88 -1.61 5.97
C ALA A 343 -13.86 -0.68 6.65
N ALA A 344 -13.14 -1.23 7.62
CA ALA A 344 -12.05 -0.51 8.28
C ALA A 344 -10.80 -1.38 8.41
N TYR A 345 -9.66 -0.70 8.46
CA TYR A 345 -8.35 -1.27 8.75
C TYR A 345 -7.70 -0.49 9.89
N ILE A 346 -6.96 -1.17 10.74
CA ILE A 346 -6.16 -0.57 11.81
C ILE A 346 -4.75 -1.13 11.79
N THR A 347 -3.80 -0.44 12.39
CA THR A 347 -2.46 -0.97 12.63
C THR A 347 -2.53 -2.05 13.72
N VAL A 348 -2.03 -3.24 13.42
CA VAL A 348 -1.99 -4.40 14.34
C VAL A 348 -0.59 -4.79 14.76
N GLY A 349 0.44 -4.23 14.14
CA GLY A 349 1.82 -4.50 14.52
C GLY A 349 2.83 -3.71 13.70
N LEU A 350 4.09 -3.82 14.12
CA LEU A 350 5.24 -3.33 13.37
C LEU A 350 5.78 -4.44 12.46
N LEU A 351 6.17 -4.09 11.25
CA LEU A 351 6.94 -4.97 10.38
C LEU A 351 8.40 -4.94 10.78
N LEU A 352 9.00 -6.11 10.86
CA LEU A 352 10.42 -6.31 11.15
C LEU A 352 11.08 -7.09 10.01
N ASP A 353 12.34 -6.81 9.75
CA ASP A 353 13.17 -7.60 8.85
C ASP A 353 13.69 -8.89 9.53
N ASN A 354 14.53 -9.65 8.84
CA ASN A 354 15.15 -10.87 9.36
C ASN A 354 16.09 -10.63 10.56
N GLU A 355 16.55 -9.40 10.77
CA GLU A 355 17.40 -8.99 11.89
C GLU A 355 16.63 -8.30 13.03
N ASP A 356 15.31 -8.41 13.06
CA ASP A 356 14.40 -7.80 14.04
C ASP A 356 14.42 -6.25 14.02
N GLN A 357 14.79 -5.63 12.88
CA GLN A 357 14.79 -4.17 12.72
C GLN A 357 13.53 -3.70 11.99
N THR A 358 13.00 -2.57 12.41
CA THR A 358 11.90 -1.91 11.73
C THR A 358 12.37 -0.66 11.00
N TRP A 359 11.73 -0.33 9.88
CA TRP A 359 11.91 0.94 9.17
C TRP A 359 10.73 1.90 9.38
N ASN A 360 9.83 1.55 10.31
CA ASN A 360 8.65 2.39 10.58
C ASN A 360 9.06 3.79 11.01
N GLU A 361 8.43 4.82 10.40
CA GLU A 361 8.70 6.26 10.56
C GLU A 361 10.07 6.73 10.03
N GLU A 362 11.05 5.84 9.92
CA GLU A 362 12.39 6.20 9.43
C GLU A 362 12.52 6.06 7.91
N GLY A 363 11.84 5.09 7.30
CA GLY A 363 12.01 4.72 5.91
C GLY A 363 13.35 4.06 5.59
N LEU A 364 13.47 3.50 4.40
CA LEU A 364 14.70 2.92 3.90
C LEU A 364 15.55 4.03 3.25
N ARG A 365 16.79 4.14 3.66
CA ARG A 365 17.77 5.03 3.01
C ARG A 365 18.39 4.30 1.83
N PRO A 366 18.46 4.93 0.63
CA PRO A 366 19.14 4.32 -0.51
C PRO A 366 20.65 4.22 -0.24
N ASP A 367 21.29 3.24 -0.86
CA ASP A 367 22.74 3.07 -0.86
C ASP A 367 23.40 4.03 -1.83
N ILE A 368 22.68 4.35 -2.93
CA ILE A 368 23.07 5.30 -3.95
C ILE A 368 21.98 6.36 -4.06
N ASP A 369 22.29 7.58 -3.64
CA ASP A 369 21.37 8.71 -3.79
C ASP A 369 21.19 9.07 -5.27
N ALA A 370 19.93 9.21 -5.69
CA ALA A 370 19.52 9.61 -7.03
C ALA A 370 18.38 10.63 -6.97
N ALA A 371 18.51 11.63 -6.09
CA ALA A 371 17.57 12.74 -6.03
C ALA A 371 17.56 13.50 -7.36
N LEU A 372 16.36 13.83 -7.86
CA LEU A 372 16.16 14.66 -9.02
C LEU A 372 16.30 16.14 -8.66
N SER A 373 16.96 16.92 -9.50
CA SER A 373 16.91 18.38 -9.45
C SER A 373 15.48 18.90 -9.69
N VAL A 374 15.24 20.17 -9.41
CA VAL A 374 13.90 20.77 -9.64
C VAL A 374 13.48 20.68 -11.12
N ASP A 375 14.41 20.89 -12.04
CA ASP A 375 14.13 20.81 -13.49
C ASP A 375 13.81 19.36 -13.90
N GLU A 376 14.56 18.38 -13.38
CA GLU A 376 14.29 16.97 -13.63
C GLU A 376 12.95 16.50 -13.01
N GLN A 377 12.58 17.02 -11.83
CA GLN A 377 11.26 16.74 -11.24
C GLN A 377 10.12 17.28 -12.10
N ASN A 378 10.27 18.47 -12.68
CA ASN A 378 9.29 19.04 -13.58
C ASN A 378 9.15 18.24 -14.88
N ALA A 379 10.24 17.62 -15.34
CA ALA A 379 10.29 16.78 -16.53
C ALA A 379 9.98 15.30 -16.26
N TYR A 380 9.67 14.91 -15.03
CA TYR A 380 9.57 13.50 -14.61
C TYR A 380 8.69 12.64 -15.52
N TYR A 381 7.55 13.17 -15.95
CA TYR A 381 6.63 12.45 -16.85
C TYR A 381 6.97 12.58 -18.34
N ASP A 382 8.04 13.30 -18.68
CA ASP A 382 8.57 13.39 -20.05
C ASP A 382 9.65 12.36 -20.32
N TYR A 383 10.20 11.74 -19.27
CA TYR A 383 11.25 10.74 -19.42
C TYR A 383 10.72 9.42 -19.99
N THR A 384 11.53 8.82 -20.84
CA THR A 384 11.44 7.42 -21.28
C THR A 384 12.42 6.56 -20.47
N LEU A 385 12.40 5.25 -20.66
CA LEU A 385 13.38 4.36 -20.03
C LEU A 385 14.84 4.74 -20.34
N ASP A 386 15.08 5.25 -21.55
CA ASP A 386 16.43 5.62 -22.00
C ASP A 386 16.88 7.00 -21.51
N THR A 387 15.96 7.87 -21.14
CA THR A 387 16.24 9.26 -20.78
C THR A 387 16.06 9.57 -19.29
N ASP A 388 15.46 8.66 -18.52
CA ASP A 388 15.27 8.82 -17.07
C ASP A 388 16.61 8.74 -16.33
N PRO A 389 17.06 9.82 -15.67
CA PRO A 389 18.36 9.86 -15.00
C PRO A 389 18.44 8.90 -13.81
N GLN A 390 17.33 8.59 -13.15
CA GLN A 390 17.30 7.65 -12.03
C GLN A 390 17.37 6.20 -12.53
N ILE A 391 16.66 5.86 -13.61
CA ILE A 391 16.77 4.55 -14.26
C ILE A 391 18.18 4.34 -14.78
N SER A 392 18.76 5.31 -15.47
CA SER A 392 20.15 5.25 -15.94
C SER A 392 21.13 4.96 -14.80
N LYS A 393 20.95 5.62 -13.66
CA LYS A 393 21.79 5.41 -12.47
C LYS A 393 21.62 4.02 -11.87
N ALA A 394 20.38 3.50 -11.80
CA ALA A 394 20.09 2.15 -11.33
C ALA A 394 20.67 1.07 -12.26
N VAL A 395 20.51 1.23 -13.58
CA VAL A 395 21.06 0.33 -14.60
C VAL A 395 22.59 0.30 -14.55
N ASN A 396 23.23 1.47 -14.42
CA ASN A 396 24.69 1.54 -14.29
C ASN A 396 25.17 0.83 -13.01
N ALA A 397 24.46 0.97 -11.89
CA ALA A 397 24.77 0.25 -10.67
C ALA A 397 24.63 -1.27 -10.84
N ALA A 398 23.54 -1.73 -11.45
CA ALA A 398 23.26 -3.15 -11.70
C ALA A 398 24.32 -3.79 -12.60
N THR A 399 24.66 -3.11 -13.70
CA THR A 399 25.68 -3.58 -14.66
C THR A 399 27.08 -3.60 -14.02
N ALA A 400 27.43 -2.61 -13.19
CA ALA A 400 28.71 -2.61 -12.48
C ALA A 400 28.84 -3.77 -11.49
N LEU A 401 27.76 -4.14 -10.81
CA LEU A 401 27.73 -5.31 -9.91
C LEU A 401 27.87 -6.61 -10.70
N ALA A 402 27.22 -6.74 -11.85
CA ALA A 402 27.34 -7.93 -12.72
C ALA A 402 28.75 -8.12 -13.28
N GLY A 403 29.49 -7.02 -13.52
CA GLY A 403 30.89 -7.08 -14.00
C GLY A 403 31.92 -7.47 -12.93
N GLN A 404 31.52 -7.60 -11.66
CA GLN A 404 32.38 -7.99 -10.53
C GLN A 404 32.26 -9.48 -10.17
N ASN A 405 31.25 -10.16 -10.67
CA ASN A 405 31.01 -11.61 -10.54
C ASN A 405 31.50 -12.35 -11.78
#